data_7f0fbe6e22db3f976244de628ba3271b
#
_entry.id   7f0fbe6e22db3f976244de628ba3271b
#
_cell.length_a   1.000
_cell.length_b   1.000
_cell.length_c   1.000
_cell.angle_alpha   90.00
_cell.angle_beta   90.00
_cell.angle_gamma   90.00
#
_symmetry.space_group_name_H-M   'P 1'
#
loop_
_entity.id
_entity.type
_entity.pdbx_description
1 polymer ?
#
loop_
_entity_poly.entity_id
_entity_poly.type
_entity_poly.pdbx_seq_one_letter_code
_entity_poly.pdbx_strand_id
1 'polypeptide(L)'
;EIRLSLVGSEMCIRDRVGVGLGFGLQKIASNYISGFIILLDKSIKIGDLVTVGGFKGRVTEINTRFTVVRNNDGVENIVPNESFVTSAVLNHSYTESTSVQYIDISVAYDADVERALAIMLEEGMRARPRIDTGRRGWAYLDTFGDSGINLRLGFWVKDPVNGVAGLKTAISLAILKRFAEEGIEVPYNQLAAVSYTH
;
A
#
# COMPACT_ATOMS: atom_id res chain seq x y z
N GLU A 1 -32.67 60.92 15.60
CA GLU A 1 -32.47 59.58 16.22
C GLU A 1 -32.71 58.40 15.28
N ILE A 2 -33.62 58.52 14.31
CA ILE A 2 -33.97 57.42 13.36
C ILE A 2 -32.80 57.09 12.38
N ARG A 3 -31.95 58.04 12.01
CA ARG A 3 -30.81 57.80 11.10
C ARG A 3 -29.66 57.03 11.74
N LEU A 4 -29.43 57.10 13.03
CA LEU A 4 -28.37 56.33 13.73
C LEU A 4 -28.75 54.86 13.89
N SER A 5 -30.04 54.53 14.03
CA SER A 5 -30.46 53.14 14.19
C SER A 5 -30.40 52.35 12.88
N LEU A 6 -30.63 53.01 11.73
CA LEU A 6 -30.51 52.39 10.40
C LEU A 6 -29.06 52.04 10.04
N VAL A 7 -28.10 52.91 10.37
CA VAL A 7 -26.67 52.65 10.13
C VAL A 7 -26.18 51.46 10.97
N GLY A 8 -26.63 51.30 12.21
CA GLY A 8 -26.28 50.16 13.06
C GLY A 8 -26.83 48.82 12.56
N SER A 9 -28.04 48.80 12.01
CA SER A 9 -28.65 47.56 11.49
C SER A 9 -28.03 47.12 10.17
N GLU A 10 -27.68 48.06 9.27
CA GLU A 10 -26.99 47.74 8.00
C GLU A 10 -25.56 47.19 8.25
N MET A 11 -24.86 47.73 9.23
CA MET A 11 -23.53 47.26 9.63
C MET A 11 -23.57 45.84 10.18
N CYS A 12 -24.52 45.51 11.06
CA CYS A 12 -24.72 44.17 11.58
C CYS A 12 -25.11 43.12 10.52
N ILE A 13 -25.89 43.51 9.51
CA ILE A 13 -26.27 42.59 8.42
C ILE A 13 -25.07 42.31 7.52
N ARG A 14 -24.30 43.33 7.18
CA ARG A 14 -23.08 43.18 6.36
C ARG A 14 -22.07 42.27 7.00
N ASP A 15 -21.82 42.41 8.31
CA ASP A 15 -20.89 41.59 9.07
C ASP A 15 -21.34 40.12 9.13
N ARG A 16 -22.64 39.87 9.33
CA ARG A 16 -23.17 38.49 9.35
C ARG A 16 -23.14 37.82 7.99
N VAL A 17 -23.41 38.54 6.92
CA VAL A 17 -23.34 38.05 5.54
C VAL A 17 -21.87 37.75 5.18
N GLY A 18 -20.90 38.59 5.58
CA GLY A 18 -19.50 38.41 5.36
C GLY A 18 -18.97 37.14 6.04
N VAL A 19 -19.35 36.91 7.30
CA VAL A 19 -18.99 35.67 8.05
C VAL A 19 -19.64 34.45 7.39
N GLY A 20 -20.92 34.50 6.99
CA GLY A 20 -21.59 33.39 6.32
C GLY A 20 -20.95 33.01 4.97
N LEU A 21 -20.60 34.00 4.17
CA LEU A 21 -19.89 33.80 2.90
C LEU A 21 -18.47 33.23 3.15
N GLY A 22 -17.76 33.72 4.20
CA GLY A 22 -16.45 33.22 4.58
C GLY A 22 -16.48 31.72 4.91
N PHE A 23 -17.42 31.26 5.71
CA PHE A 23 -17.60 29.83 6.00
C PHE A 23 -18.00 29.04 4.75
N GLY A 24 -18.86 29.59 3.87
CA GLY A 24 -19.23 28.91 2.62
C GLY A 24 -18.06 28.73 1.65
N LEU A 25 -17.12 29.66 1.61
CA LEU A 25 -15.95 29.63 0.74
C LEU A 25 -14.74 28.93 1.37
N GLN A 26 -14.77 28.68 2.67
CA GLN A 26 -13.63 28.11 3.43
C GLN A 26 -13.10 26.81 2.80
N LYS A 27 -13.98 25.88 2.44
CA LYS A 27 -13.60 24.59 1.86
C LYS A 27 -12.97 24.73 0.47
N ILE A 28 -13.42 25.70 -0.30
CA ILE A 28 -12.85 25.99 -1.62
C ILE A 28 -11.44 26.56 -1.44
N ALA A 29 -11.29 27.57 -0.59
CA ALA A 29 -9.99 28.18 -0.29
C ALA A 29 -8.99 27.16 0.29
N SER A 30 -9.45 26.29 1.20
CA SER A 30 -8.62 25.23 1.79
C SER A 30 -8.02 24.31 0.72
N ASN A 31 -8.79 23.87 -0.26
CA ASN A 31 -8.29 22.99 -1.32
C ASN A 31 -7.23 23.69 -2.21
N TYR A 32 -7.37 24.97 -2.51
CA TYR A 32 -6.36 25.73 -3.27
C TYR A 32 -5.09 25.92 -2.46
N ILE A 33 -5.20 26.30 -1.19
CA ILE A 33 -4.06 26.47 -0.28
C ILE A 33 -3.33 25.15 -0.10
N SER A 34 -4.06 24.05 0.12
CA SER A 34 -3.50 22.71 0.26
C SER A 34 -2.76 22.26 -1.01
N GLY A 35 -3.32 22.54 -2.20
CA GLY A 35 -2.63 22.26 -3.46
C GLY A 35 -1.32 23.02 -3.59
N PHE A 36 -1.28 24.28 -3.18
CA PHE A 36 -0.06 25.08 -3.18
C PHE A 36 0.99 24.56 -2.17
N ILE A 37 0.56 24.17 -0.97
CA ILE A 37 1.43 23.56 0.04
C ILE A 37 2.05 22.27 -0.49
N ILE A 38 1.27 21.36 -1.07
CA ILE A 38 1.76 20.09 -1.63
C ILE A 38 2.85 20.33 -2.67
N LEU A 39 2.65 21.32 -3.55
CA LEU A 39 3.61 21.65 -4.61
C LEU A 39 4.89 22.31 -4.07
N LEU A 40 4.79 23.14 -3.02
CA LEU A 40 5.95 23.80 -2.40
C LEU A 40 6.78 22.82 -1.57
N ASP A 41 6.12 22.07 -0.67
CA ASP A 41 6.80 21.15 0.26
C ASP A 41 7.26 19.89 -0.44
N LYS A 42 6.73 19.61 -1.64
CA LYS A 42 6.99 18.37 -2.38
C LYS A 42 6.77 17.11 -1.54
N SER A 43 5.82 17.21 -0.59
CA SER A 43 5.43 16.11 0.28
C SER A 43 4.87 14.91 -0.50
N ILE A 44 4.31 15.19 -1.68
CA ILE A 44 3.83 14.19 -2.65
C ILE A 44 4.30 14.62 -4.04
N LYS A 45 4.73 13.66 -4.84
CA LYS A 45 5.21 13.87 -6.21
C LYS A 45 4.43 12.99 -7.18
N ILE A 46 4.34 13.44 -8.43
CA ILE A 46 3.84 12.60 -9.52
C ILE A 46 4.73 11.37 -9.63
N GLY A 47 4.11 10.20 -9.65
CA GLY A 47 4.78 8.90 -9.64
C GLY A 47 4.86 8.23 -8.27
N ASP A 48 4.63 8.95 -7.18
CA ASP A 48 4.63 8.36 -5.82
C ASP A 48 3.51 7.34 -5.65
N LEU A 49 3.83 6.27 -4.92
CA LEU A 49 2.85 5.27 -4.50
C LEU A 49 2.31 5.67 -3.12
N VAL A 50 1.04 6.05 -3.07
CA VAL A 50 0.41 6.54 -1.84
C VAL A 50 -0.82 5.71 -1.47
N THR A 51 -1.15 5.72 -0.17
CA THR A 51 -2.45 5.25 0.32
C THR A 51 -3.15 6.41 1.01
N VAL A 52 -4.31 6.80 0.50
CA VAL A 52 -5.14 7.89 1.00
C VAL A 52 -6.58 7.44 1.09
N GLY A 53 -7.21 7.61 2.27
CA GLY A 53 -8.59 7.15 2.50
C GLY A 53 -8.80 5.66 2.25
N GLY A 54 -7.77 4.82 2.48
CA GLY A 54 -7.80 3.37 2.21
C GLY A 54 -7.55 2.99 0.74
N PHE A 55 -7.50 3.96 -0.18
CA PHE A 55 -7.21 3.71 -1.59
C PHE A 55 -5.71 3.79 -1.85
N LYS A 56 -5.13 2.70 -2.35
CA LYS A 56 -3.70 2.60 -2.70
C LYS A 56 -3.52 2.76 -4.20
N GLY A 57 -2.65 3.68 -4.60
CA GLY A 57 -2.36 3.91 -6.02
C GLY A 57 -1.19 4.85 -6.23
N ARG A 58 -0.85 5.04 -7.51
CA ARG A 58 0.19 5.97 -7.95
C ARG A 58 -0.42 7.35 -8.22
N VAL A 59 0.24 8.41 -7.76
CA VAL A 59 -0.10 9.79 -8.12
C VAL A 59 0.19 10.00 -9.60
N THR A 60 -0.84 10.26 -10.40
CA THR A 60 -0.71 10.51 -11.85
C THR A 60 -0.71 12.00 -12.17
N GLU A 61 -1.52 12.78 -11.42
CA GLU A 61 -1.66 14.22 -11.62
C GLU A 61 -1.82 14.94 -10.28
N ILE A 62 -1.24 16.12 -10.18
CA ILE A 62 -1.45 17.05 -9.06
C ILE A 62 -1.99 18.36 -9.66
N ASN A 63 -3.27 18.63 -9.42
CA ASN A 63 -3.96 19.82 -9.86
C ASN A 63 -4.11 20.81 -8.68
N THR A 64 -4.57 22.02 -8.96
CA THR A 64 -4.71 23.09 -7.94
C THR A 64 -5.71 22.75 -6.82
N ARG A 65 -6.72 21.92 -7.08
CA ARG A 65 -7.77 21.56 -6.12
C ARG A 65 -7.84 20.09 -5.74
N PHE A 66 -7.34 19.22 -6.59
CA PHE A 66 -7.38 17.77 -6.42
C PHE A 66 -6.13 17.11 -6.99
N THR A 67 -5.85 15.94 -6.48
CA THR A 67 -4.79 15.05 -6.94
C THR A 67 -5.42 13.75 -7.44
N VAL A 68 -4.96 13.24 -8.56
CA VAL A 68 -5.43 11.96 -9.13
C VAL A 68 -4.51 10.84 -8.71
N VAL A 69 -5.09 9.80 -8.13
CA VAL A 69 -4.37 8.60 -7.69
C VAL A 69 -4.95 7.40 -8.43
N ARG A 70 -4.13 6.71 -9.22
CA ARG A 70 -4.50 5.55 -10.04
C ARG A 70 -3.98 4.25 -9.44
N ASN A 71 -4.85 3.25 -9.30
CA ASN A 71 -4.42 1.91 -8.88
C ASN A 71 -3.92 1.04 -10.05
N ASN A 72 -3.48 -0.18 -9.75
CA ASN A 72 -3.00 -1.11 -10.78
C ASN A 72 -4.13 -1.67 -11.68
N ASP A 73 -5.39 -1.59 -11.25
CA ASP A 73 -6.55 -2.01 -12.02
C ASP A 73 -7.02 -0.92 -12.99
N GLY A 74 -6.33 0.23 -13.00
CA GLY A 74 -6.66 1.37 -13.84
C GLY A 74 -7.73 2.30 -13.27
N VAL A 75 -8.24 2.05 -12.06
CA VAL A 75 -9.22 2.91 -11.40
C VAL A 75 -8.53 4.17 -10.89
N GLU A 76 -9.12 5.33 -11.16
CA GLU A 76 -8.65 6.63 -10.71
C GLU A 76 -9.51 7.15 -9.56
N ASN A 77 -8.84 7.57 -8.50
CA ASN A 77 -9.47 8.24 -7.37
C ASN A 77 -9.07 9.73 -7.41
N ILE A 78 -10.06 10.59 -7.51
CA ILE A 78 -9.90 12.05 -7.49
C ILE A 78 -10.01 12.51 -6.04
N VAL A 79 -8.87 12.82 -5.44
CA VAL A 79 -8.77 13.16 -4.02
C VAL A 79 -8.61 14.67 -3.86
N PRO A 80 -9.47 15.36 -3.09
CA PRO A 80 -9.28 16.77 -2.78
C PRO A 80 -7.93 17.02 -2.10
N ASN A 81 -7.22 18.08 -2.48
CA ASN A 81 -5.89 18.37 -1.93
C ASN A 81 -5.92 18.59 -0.41
N GLU A 82 -7.02 19.10 0.13
CA GLU A 82 -7.23 19.23 1.57
C GLU A 82 -7.03 17.90 2.31
N SER A 83 -7.47 16.76 1.71
CA SER A 83 -7.34 15.45 2.32
C SER A 83 -5.87 15.03 2.50
N PHE A 84 -4.98 15.44 1.62
CA PHE A 84 -3.54 15.17 1.74
C PHE A 84 -2.85 15.97 2.84
N VAL A 85 -3.42 17.12 3.22
CA VAL A 85 -2.86 18.00 4.26
C VAL A 85 -3.47 17.71 5.63
N THR A 86 -4.76 17.36 5.69
CA THR A 86 -5.51 17.18 6.93
C THR A 86 -5.58 15.75 7.43
N SER A 87 -5.30 14.76 6.56
CA SER A 87 -5.37 13.34 6.91
C SER A 87 -3.99 12.69 6.88
N ALA A 88 -3.84 11.57 7.60
CA ALA A 88 -2.65 10.74 7.49
C ALA A 88 -2.60 10.08 6.09
N VAL A 89 -1.52 10.31 5.37
CA VAL A 89 -1.24 9.70 4.07
C VAL A 89 -0.01 8.83 4.18
N LEU A 90 -0.11 7.57 3.76
CA LEU A 90 1.03 6.67 3.68
C LEU A 90 1.70 6.86 2.32
N ASN A 91 2.90 7.40 2.27
CA ASN A 91 3.72 7.47 1.06
C ASN A 91 4.74 6.32 1.09
N HIS A 92 4.58 5.36 0.18
CA HIS A 92 5.42 4.15 0.11
C HIS A 92 6.70 4.35 -0.71
N SER A 93 6.91 5.52 -1.28
CA SER A 93 8.05 5.85 -2.15
C SER A 93 8.75 7.17 -1.76
N TYR A 94 8.38 7.77 -0.63
CA TYR A 94 8.83 9.12 -0.22
C TYR A 94 10.36 9.23 -0.11
N THR A 95 10.98 8.31 0.61
CA THR A 95 12.43 8.31 0.84
C THR A 95 13.15 7.30 -0.04
N GLU A 96 12.57 6.13 -0.21
CA GLU A 96 13.14 5.04 -0.99
C GLU A 96 12.05 4.33 -1.79
N SER A 97 12.36 4.00 -3.04
CA SER A 97 11.46 3.23 -3.90
C SER A 97 11.47 1.72 -3.59
N THR A 98 12.31 1.28 -2.64
CA THR A 98 12.41 -0.14 -2.27
C THR A 98 11.35 -0.53 -1.24
N SER A 99 10.74 -1.70 -1.39
CA SER A 99 9.84 -2.26 -0.38
C SER A 99 10.07 -3.75 -0.17
N VAL A 100 9.71 -4.22 1.02
CA VAL A 100 9.68 -5.65 1.34
C VAL A 100 8.46 -6.29 0.69
N GLN A 101 8.67 -7.47 0.11
CA GLN A 101 7.61 -8.32 -0.41
C GLN A 101 7.70 -9.68 0.26
N TYR A 102 6.54 -10.33 0.40
CA TYR A 102 6.43 -11.64 1.03
C TYR A 102 5.87 -12.66 0.07
N ILE A 103 6.37 -13.89 0.19
CA ILE A 103 5.82 -15.09 -0.45
C ILE A 103 5.59 -16.11 0.65
N ASP A 104 4.38 -16.63 0.73
CA ASP A 104 3.98 -17.67 1.66
C ASP A 104 3.86 -19.00 0.89
N ILE A 105 4.49 -20.04 1.42
CA ILE A 105 4.44 -21.39 0.85
C ILE A 105 4.30 -22.37 2.02
N SER A 106 3.43 -23.36 1.86
CA SER A 106 3.25 -24.43 2.85
C SER A 106 4.00 -25.68 2.40
N VAL A 107 4.59 -26.39 3.35
CA VAL A 107 5.21 -27.71 3.15
C VAL A 107 4.55 -28.75 4.04
N ALA A 108 4.64 -30.03 3.68
CA ALA A 108 4.10 -31.12 4.47
C ALA A 108 4.78 -31.21 5.85
N TYR A 109 4.11 -31.81 6.85
CA TYR A 109 4.64 -31.90 8.21
C TYR A 109 5.90 -32.76 8.35
N ASP A 110 6.09 -33.69 7.42
CA ASP A 110 7.25 -34.57 7.32
C ASP A 110 8.36 -34.04 6.44
N ALA A 111 8.18 -32.86 5.85
CA ALA A 111 9.18 -32.24 4.99
C ALA A 111 10.38 -31.72 5.79
N ASP A 112 11.54 -31.68 5.15
CA ASP A 112 12.73 -31.01 5.67
C ASP A 112 12.55 -29.48 5.62
N VAL A 113 12.06 -28.92 6.72
CA VAL A 113 11.76 -27.49 6.85
C VAL A 113 13.02 -26.63 6.72
N GLU A 114 14.15 -27.07 7.27
CA GLU A 114 15.41 -26.32 7.21
C GLU A 114 15.88 -26.18 5.76
N ARG A 115 15.80 -27.29 5.03
CA ARG A 115 16.16 -27.31 3.61
C ARG A 115 15.18 -26.48 2.77
N ALA A 116 13.88 -26.56 3.06
CA ALA A 116 12.86 -25.73 2.40
C ALA A 116 13.13 -24.24 2.58
N LEU A 117 13.43 -23.79 3.81
CA LEU A 117 13.79 -22.41 4.10
C LEU A 117 15.04 -21.95 3.37
N ALA A 118 16.06 -22.82 3.28
CA ALA A 118 17.29 -22.53 2.55
C ALA A 118 17.00 -22.32 1.05
N ILE A 119 16.22 -23.19 0.41
CA ILE A 119 15.82 -23.09 -0.99
C ILE A 119 15.01 -21.79 -1.23
N MET A 120 14.04 -21.48 -0.35
CA MET A 120 13.26 -20.25 -0.44
C MET A 120 14.16 -19.01 -0.41
N LEU A 121 15.14 -18.98 0.48
CA LEU A 121 16.09 -17.89 0.60
C LEU A 121 17.01 -17.78 -0.63
N GLU A 122 17.57 -18.90 -1.11
CA GLU A 122 18.40 -18.95 -2.31
C GLU A 122 17.66 -18.40 -3.53
N GLU A 123 16.45 -18.89 -3.79
CA GLU A 123 15.65 -18.43 -4.93
C GLU A 123 15.11 -17.00 -4.76
N GLY A 124 14.77 -16.62 -3.54
CA GLY A 124 14.33 -15.25 -3.22
C GLY A 124 15.44 -14.23 -3.39
N MET A 125 16.67 -14.59 -3.07
CA MET A 125 17.85 -13.72 -3.18
C MET A 125 18.60 -13.86 -4.50
N ARG A 126 18.17 -14.78 -5.37
CA ARG A 126 18.78 -14.95 -6.68
C ARG A 126 18.77 -13.64 -7.46
N ALA A 127 19.91 -13.28 -8.05
CA ALA A 127 20.08 -12.03 -8.79
C ALA A 127 19.06 -11.92 -9.93
N ARG A 128 18.09 -11.07 -9.76
CA ARG A 128 17.09 -10.65 -10.76
C ARG A 128 17.08 -9.12 -10.82
N PRO A 129 16.82 -8.49 -11.96
CA PRO A 129 16.96 -7.02 -12.13
C PRO A 129 16.22 -6.19 -11.09
N ARG A 130 15.08 -6.69 -10.58
CA ARG A 130 14.20 -5.97 -9.66
C ARG A 130 14.43 -6.31 -8.18
N ILE A 131 15.22 -7.34 -7.87
CA ILE A 131 15.55 -7.69 -6.49
C ILE A 131 16.73 -6.85 -6.01
N ASP A 132 16.60 -6.29 -4.82
CA ASP A 132 17.69 -5.60 -4.15
C ASP A 132 18.56 -6.60 -3.39
N THR A 133 19.57 -7.13 -4.05
CA THR A 133 20.51 -8.07 -3.47
C THR A 133 21.51 -7.43 -2.49
N GLY A 134 21.57 -6.11 -2.44
CA GLY A 134 22.35 -5.37 -1.43
C GLY A 134 21.72 -5.44 -0.03
N ARG A 135 20.43 -5.79 0.05
CA ARG A 135 19.69 -5.97 1.30
C ARG A 135 19.42 -7.46 1.54
N ARG A 136 19.68 -7.91 2.77
CA ARG A 136 19.47 -9.29 3.15
C ARG A 136 17.98 -9.64 3.13
N GLY A 137 17.61 -10.73 2.42
CA GLY A 137 16.33 -11.38 2.57
C GLY A 137 16.33 -12.33 3.77
N TRP A 138 15.17 -12.85 4.12
CA TRP A 138 14.99 -13.81 5.21
C TRP A 138 13.88 -14.79 4.87
N ALA A 139 14.00 -16.01 5.39
CA ALA A 139 12.94 -17.01 5.35
C ALA A 139 12.76 -17.58 6.74
N TYR A 140 11.53 -17.84 7.15
CA TYR A 140 11.22 -18.38 8.48
C TYR A 140 9.91 -19.20 8.45
N LEU A 141 9.76 -20.04 9.49
CA LEU A 141 8.52 -20.73 9.78
C LEU A 141 7.53 -19.70 10.37
N ASP A 142 6.41 -19.49 9.70
CA ASP A 142 5.41 -18.51 10.11
C ASP A 142 4.39 -19.12 11.09
N THR A 143 3.74 -20.22 10.68
CA THR A 143 2.73 -20.90 11.50
C THR A 143 2.64 -22.38 11.17
N PHE A 144 2.09 -23.15 12.10
CA PHE A 144 1.64 -24.52 11.87
C PHE A 144 0.17 -24.46 11.40
N GLY A 145 -0.10 -24.86 10.16
CA GLY A 145 -1.43 -24.83 9.56
C GLY A 145 -2.15 -26.20 9.69
N ASP A 146 -3.42 -26.26 9.29
CA ASP A 146 -4.23 -27.47 9.43
C ASP A 146 -3.70 -28.66 8.61
N SER A 147 -3.00 -28.41 7.51
CA SER A 147 -2.54 -29.46 6.58
C SER A 147 -1.02 -29.44 6.36
N GLY A 148 -0.28 -28.50 6.95
CA GLY A 148 1.16 -28.39 6.78
C GLY A 148 1.76 -27.19 7.50
N ILE A 149 3.04 -27.00 7.32
CA ILE A 149 3.84 -25.94 7.94
C ILE A 149 3.92 -24.76 6.97
N ASN A 150 3.49 -23.58 7.40
CA ASN A 150 3.53 -22.35 6.61
C ASN A 150 4.89 -21.67 6.77
N LEU A 151 5.56 -21.47 5.66
CA LEU A 151 6.85 -20.80 5.56
C LEU A 151 6.67 -19.45 4.87
N ARG A 152 7.41 -18.44 5.32
CA ARG A 152 7.37 -17.11 4.74
C ARG A 152 8.77 -16.65 4.31
N LEU A 153 8.86 -16.21 3.05
CA LEU A 153 10.02 -15.58 2.46
C LEU A 153 9.81 -14.07 2.38
N GLY A 154 10.74 -13.29 2.93
CA GLY A 154 10.80 -11.84 2.79
C GLY A 154 11.99 -11.42 1.93
N PHE A 155 11.75 -10.54 0.94
CA PHE A 155 12.80 -10.03 0.07
C PHE A 155 12.52 -8.58 -0.36
N TRP A 156 13.57 -7.85 -0.73
CA TRP A 156 13.49 -6.45 -1.12
C TRP A 156 13.34 -6.28 -2.62
N VAL A 157 12.41 -5.42 -3.04
CA VAL A 157 12.16 -5.06 -4.45
C VAL A 157 12.47 -3.59 -4.65
N LYS A 158 13.26 -3.26 -5.68
CA LYS A 158 13.72 -1.89 -5.99
C LYS A 158 12.61 -0.98 -6.51
N ASP A 159 11.61 -1.56 -7.20
CA ASP A 159 10.58 -0.82 -7.92
C ASP A 159 9.18 -1.42 -7.73
N PRO A 160 8.65 -1.48 -6.49
CA PRO A 160 7.35 -2.11 -6.20
C PRO A 160 6.19 -1.44 -6.96
N VAL A 161 6.38 -0.21 -7.36
CA VAL A 161 5.41 0.63 -8.08
C VAL A 161 5.04 0.03 -9.44
N ASN A 162 5.95 -0.74 -10.07
CA ASN A 162 5.70 -1.39 -11.37
C ASN A 162 5.01 -2.75 -11.26
N GLY A 163 4.31 -3.01 -10.12
CA GLY A 163 3.67 -4.28 -9.82
C GLY A 163 4.67 -5.36 -9.43
N VAL A 164 4.28 -6.25 -8.54
CA VAL A 164 5.18 -7.31 -8.02
C VAL A 164 4.67 -8.72 -8.32
N ALA A 165 3.45 -8.85 -8.85
CA ALA A 165 2.80 -10.15 -9.06
C ALA A 165 3.64 -11.07 -9.96
N GLY A 166 4.09 -10.60 -11.12
CA GLY A 166 4.91 -11.39 -12.02
C GLY A 166 6.25 -11.82 -11.41
N LEU A 167 6.88 -10.93 -10.61
CA LEU A 167 8.11 -11.26 -9.89
C LEU A 167 7.88 -12.33 -8.82
N LYS A 168 6.81 -12.20 -8.02
CA LYS A 168 6.41 -13.20 -7.03
C LYS A 168 6.14 -14.56 -7.69
N THR A 169 5.38 -14.56 -8.78
CA THR A 169 5.08 -15.79 -9.54
C THR A 169 6.37 -16.47 -10.02
N ALA A 170 7.30 -15.72 -10.61
CA ALA A 170 8.57 -16.28 -11.09
C ALA A 170 9.41 -16.89 -9.96
N ILE A 171 9.44 -16.25 -8.78
CA ILE A 171 10.15 -16.79 -7.60
C ILE A 171 9.44 -18.02 -7.08
N SER A 172 8.11 -17.98 -6.92
CA SER A 172 7.32 -19.12 -6.42
C SER A 172 7.46 -20.35 -7.31
N LEU A 173 7.42 -20.18 -8.64
CA LEU A 173 7.62 -21.28 -9.58
C LEU A 173 9.04 -21.87 -9.49
N ALA A 174 10.05 -21.02 -9.30
CA ALA A 174 11.42 -21.50 -9.12
C ALA A 174 11.57 -22.30 -7.82
N ILE A 175 10.95 -21.84 -6.72
CA ILE A 175 10.93 -22.56 -5.44
C ILE A 175 10.21 -23.90 -5.60
N LEU A 176 9.01 -23.92 -6.19
CA LEU A 176 8.23 -25.14 -6.39
C LEU A 176 9.00 -26.17 -7.23
N LYS A 177 9.69 -25.71 -8.28
CA LYS A 177 10.55 -26.59 -9.08
C LYS A 177 11.66 -27.23 -8.24
N ARG A 178 12.37 -26.44 -7.43
CA ARG A 178 13.42 -26.92 -6.54
C ARG A 178 12.88 -27.86 -5.47
N PHE A 179 11.69 -27.56 -4.90
CA PHE A 179 11.04 -28.45 -3.95
C PHE A 179 10.77 -29.82 -4.56
N ALA A 180 10.25 -29.86 -5.80
CA ALA A 180 10.01 -31.10 -6.52
C ALA A 180 11.31 -31.88 -6.81
N GLU A 181 12.41 -31.20 -7.17
CA GLU A 181 13.72 -31.80 -7.42
C GLU A 181 14.33 -32.41 -6.15
N GLU A 182 14.07 -31.84 -4.97
CA GLU A 182 14.60 -32.26 -3.68
C GLU A 182 13.61 -33.10 -2.85
N GLY A 183 12.43 -33.44 -3.43
CA GLY A 183 11.43 -34.29 -2.76
C GLY A 183 10.70 -33.61 -1.61
N ILE A 184 10.67 -32.29 -1.56
CA ILE A 184 9.90 -31.52 -0.58
C ILE A 184 8.46 -31.39 -1.09
N GLU A 185 7.51 -32.00 -0.37
CA GLU A 185 6.11 -32.02 -0.77
C GLU A 185 5.36 -30.77 -0.31
N VAL A 186 4.52 -30.25 -1.21
CA VAL A 186 3.49 -29.23 -0.90
C VAL A 186 2.28 -30.00 -0.36
N PRO A 187 1.72 -29.61 0.80
CA PRO A 187 0.71 -30.41 1.48
C PRO A 187 -0.61 -30.45 0.71
N TYR A 188 -1.23 -31.63 0.68
CA TYR A 188 -2.63 -31.78 0.33
C TYR A 188 -3.50 -31.51 1.56
N ASN A 189 -4.76 -31.10 1.36
CA ASN A 189 -5.70 -30.96 2.46
C ASN A 189 -5.85 -32.29 3.20
N GLN A 190 -5.47 -32.34 4.47
CA GLN A 190 -5.60 -33.52 5.31
C GLN A 190 -6.99 -33.50 5.98
N LEU A 191 -7.83 -34.47 5.64
CA LEU A 191 -9.12 -34.71 6.28
C LEU A 191 -9.01 -35.98 7.11
N ALA A 192 -9.05 -35.86 8.43
CA ALA A 192 -9.17 -37.01 9.32
C ALA A 192 -10.63 -37.47 9.33
N ALA A 193 -10.97 -38.54 8.61
CA ALA A 193 -12.27 -39.20 8.70
C ALA A 193 -12.30 -40.11 9.94
N VAL A 194 -13.03 -39.72 10.99
CA VAL A 194 -13.29 -40.57 12.14
C VAL A 194 -14.49 -41.42 11.84
N SER A 195 -14.29 -42.73 11.59
CA SER A 195 -15.37 -43.72 11.47
C SER A 195 -15.81 -44.18 12.87
N TYR A 196 -17.01 -43.79 13.28
CA TYR A 196 -17.63 -44.37 14.46
C TYR A 196 -18.31 -45.70 14.03
N THR A 197 -17.68 -46.82 14.36
CA THR A 197 -18.34 -48.12 14.34
C THR A 197 -19.17 -48.26 15.60
N HIS A 198 -20.48 -48.33 15.46
CA HIS A 198 -21.43 -48.71 16.52
C HIS A 198 -21.45 -50.22 16.68
#